data_26000a9297e8e25ff5221c26ac1b9d63
#
_entry.id   26000a9297e8e25ff5221c26ac1b9d63
#
_cell.length_a   1.000
_cell.length_b   1.000
_cell.length_c   1.000
_cell.angle_alpha   90.00
_cell.angle_beta   90.00
_cell.angle_gamma   90.00
#
_symmetry.space_group_name_H-M   'P 1'
#
loop_
_entity.id
_entity.type
_entity.pdbx_description
1 polymer ?
#
loop_
_entity_poly.entity_id
_entity_poly.type
_entity_poly.pdbx_seq_one_letter_code
_entity_poly.pdbx_strand_id
1 'polypeptide(L)'
;IKIDEKRKPQDGRIKRFLDSDRQIELRVSTIPTPNGEKIVMRIFDQTVNGDSLDIVDFSKEDHEKWLRLINSKQGLIIVTGPTGSGKTTTLYSSLNILATDEVNVCTIEDPIEIFMDSFNHVQVKQDVNLTFANAIRTFLRQDPDVIMVGEIRDHETGDATIQASLTGHLVFSTLHTNGALASIQRLIDLGLPTFLINSSLKAIMAQRLVRKLCPHCKTKIETPKEKWQVLKDDLKIEMPKEIYTACGCNECKQTG
;
A
#
# COMPACT_ATOMS: atom_id res chain seq x y z
N ILE A 1 -6.74 -13.38 22.11
CA ILE A 1 -8.18 -13.61 22.39
C ILE A 1 -8.30 -14.44 23.64
N LYS A 2 -9.14 -13.99 24.59
CA LYS A 2 -9.50 -14.73 25.81
C LYS A 2 -10.78 -15.52 25.50
N ILE A 3 -10.70 -16.83 25.49
CA ILE A 3 -11.81 -17.72 25.07
C ILE A 3 -13.03 -17.64 26.02
N ASP A 4 -12.79 -17.29 27.27
CA ASP A 4 -13.79 -17.15 28.31
C ASP A 4 -14.49 -15.79 28.36
N GLU A 5 -13.93 -14.74 27.70
CA GLU A 5 -14.52 -13.41 27.63
C GLU A 5 -15.33 -13.24 26.33
N LYS A 6 -16.67 -13.35 26.44
CA LYS A 6 -17.61 -13.26 25.32
C LYS A 6 -18.40 -11.97 25.25
N ARG A 7 -18.17 -11.04 26.17
CA ARG A 7 -18.96 -9.80 26.30
C ARG A 7 -18.35 -8.61 25.60
N LYS A 8 -17.09 -8.72 25.16
CA LYS A 8 -16.33 -7.63 24.56
C LYS A 8 -15.80 -8.03 23.20
N PRO A 9 -15.73 -7.09 22.24
CA PRO A 9 -14.98 -7.32 21.01
C PRO A 9 -13.53 -7.67 21.33
N GLN A 10 -12.96 -8.60 20.59
CA GLN A 10 -11.57 -9.02 20.75
C GLN A 10 -10.91 -9.21 19.39
N ASP A 11 -9.66 -8.81 19.30
CA ASP A 11 -8.80 -9.04 18.14
C ASP A 11 -7.60 -9.90 18.52
N GLY A 12 -7.14 -10.74 17.60
CA GLY A 12 -6.00 -11.60 17.82
C GLY A 12 -5.38 -12.08 16.52
N ARG A 13 -4.17 -12.63 16.63
CA ARG A 13 -3.42 -13.19 15.52
C ARG A 13 -3.02 -14.62 15.82
N ILE A 14 -3.09 -15.48 14.81
CA ILE A 14 -2.63 -16.86 14.84
C ILE A 14 -1.64 -17.02 13.70
N LYS A 15 -0.40 -17.37 14.02
CA LYS A 15 0.59 -17.78 13.03
C LYS A 15 0.60 -19.29 12.93
N ARG A 16 0.55 -19.83 11.73
CA ARG A 16 0.58 -21.28 11.49
C ARG A 16 1.44 -21.59 10.28
N PHE A 17 2.30 -22.57 10.43
CA PHE A 17 3.01 -23.18 9.31
C PHE A 17 2.07 -24.20 8.66
N LEU A 18 1.89 -24.12 7.35
CA LEU A 18 1.18 -25.14 6.55
C LEU A 18 2.15 -26.23 6.11
N ASP A 19 3.35 -25.81 5.69
CA ASP A 19 4.47 -26.66 5.29
C ASP A 19 5.77 -26.08 5.85
N SER A 20 6.93 -26.71 5.59
CA SER A 20 8.25 -26.24 6.04
C SER A 20 8.55 -24.78 5.65
N ASP A 21 8.03 -24.35 4.50
CA ASP A 21 8.37 -23.07 3.90
C ASP A 21 7.16 -22.12 3.73
N ARG A 22 5.96 -22.55 4.14
CA ARG A 22 4.74 -21.77 3.97
C ARG A 22 4.10 -21.43 5.30
N GLN A 23 4.28 -20.17 5.70
CA GLN A 23 3.65 -19.61 6.88
C GLN A 23 2.42 -18.79 6.48
N ILE A 24 1.30 -19.03 7.17
CA ILE A 24 0.11 -18.18 7.09
C ILE A 24 -0.13 -17.47 8.41
N GLU A 25 -0.64 -16.26 8.33
CA GLU A 25 -1.16 -15.51 9.48
C GLU A 25 -2.68 -15.40 9.36
N LEU A 26 -3.38 -15.74 10.44
CA LEU A 26 -4.82 -15.52 10.57
C LEU A 26 -5.04 -14.33 11.51
N ARG A 27 -5.70 -13.30 11.03
CA ARG A 27 -6.22 -12.23 11.89
C ARG A 27 -7.66 -12.55 12.23
N VAL A 28 -7.92 -12.68 13.52
CA VAL A 28 -9.24 -13.08 14.05
C VAL A 28 -9.82 -11.89 14.80
N SER A 29 -11.04 -11.51 14.43
CA SER A 29 -11.82 -10.50 15.15
C SER A 29 -13.13 -11.11 15.60
N THR A 30 -13.49 -10.92 16.87
CA THR A 30 -14.75 -11.40 17.44
C THR A 30 -15.57 -10.22 17.95
N ILE A 31 -16.88 -10.30 17.81
CA ILE A 31 -17.83 -9.34 18.37
C ILE A 31 -19.05 -10.08 18.94
N PRO A 32 -19.49 -9.73 20.17
CA PRO A 32 -20.71 -10.29 20.73
C PRO A 32 -21.93 -9.85 19.92
N THR A 33 -22.85 -10.79 19.70
CA THR A 33 -24.15 -10.54 19.08
C THR A 33 -25.25 -11.22 19.91
N PRO A 34 -26.52 -10.86 19.72
CA PRO A 34 -27.62 -11.52 20.48
C PRO A 34 -27.70 -13.04 20.29
N ASN A 35 -27.20 -13.56 19.17
CA ASN A 35 -27.25 -14.99 18.85
C ASN A 35 -25.90 -15.71 19.09
N GLY A 36 -24.97 -15.11 19.84
CA GLY A 36 -23.64 -15.63 20.10
C GLY A 36 -22.54 -14.70 19.60
N GLU A 37 -21.34 -15.21 19.33
CA GLU A 37 -20.23 -14.40 18.85
C GLU A 37 -20.12 -14.51 17.32
N LYS A 38 -20.03 -13.37 16.64
CA LYS A 38 -19.63 -13.31 15.24
C LYS A 38 -18.10 -13.29 15.17
N ILE A 39 -17.53 -14.18 14.38
CA ILE A 39 -16.09 -14.30 14.17
C ILE A 39 -15.78 -13.99 12.70
N VAL A 40 -14.79 -13.10 12.50
CA VAL A 40 -14.22 -12.82 11.18
C VAL A 40 -12.76 -13.26 11.21
N MET A 41 -12.37 -14.12 10.29
CA MET A 41 -10.99 -14.56 10.10
C MET A 41 -10.50 -14.09 8.74
N ARG A 42 -9.41 -13.33 8.72
CA ARG A 42 -8.71 -12.95 7.49
C ARG A 42 -7.44 -13.77 7.39
N ILE A 43 -7.26 -14.42 6.25
CA ILE A 43 -6.09 -15.25 5.96
C ILE A 43 -5.09 -14.38 5.20
N PHE A 44 -3.89 -14.26 5.74
CA PHE A 44 -2.74 -13.63 5.09
C PHE A 44 -1.74 -14.72 4.72
N ASP A 45 -1.51 -14.88 3.43
CA ASP A 45 -0.49 -15.78 2.90
C ASP A 45 0.78 -14.99 2.67
N GLN A 46 1.81 -15.27 3.47
CA GLN A 46 3.09 -14.55 3.42
C GLN A 46 3.96 -14.96 2.22
N THR A 47 3.57 -15.98 1.46
CA THR A 47 4.29 -16.37 0.24
C THR A 47 4.10 -15.40 -0.92
N VAL A 48 3.16 -14.47 -0.81
CA VAL A 48 3.03 -13.34 -1.75
C VAL A 48 3.96 -12.22 -1.31
N ASN A 49 5.26 -12.49 -1.32
CA ASN A 49 6.27 -11.51 -0.98
C ASN A 49 6.33 -10.44 -2.08
N GLY A 50 6.28 -9.18 -1.69
CA GLY A 50 6.52 -8.04 -2.58
C GLY A 50 8.03 -7.90 -2.92
N ASP A 51 8.67 -9.01 -3.32
CA ASP A 51 10.12 -9.07 -3.47
C ASP A 51 10.63 -8.31 -4.71
N SER A 52 9.73 -7.96 -5.63
CA SER A 52 10.09 -7.23 -6.85
C SER A 52 9.02 -6.21 -7.24
N LEU A 53 9.45 -5.06 -7.77
CA LEU A 53 8.56 -4.07 -8.40
C LEU A 53 7.85 -4.60 -9.64
N ASP A 54 8.28 -5.72 -10.21
CA ASP A 54 7.60 -6.35 -11.36
C ASP A 54 6.15 -6.73 -11.05
N ILE A 55 5.83 -6.97 -9.77
CA ILE A 55 4.46 -7.22 -9.30
C ILE A 55 3.54 -6.01 -9.56
N VAL A 56 4.09 -4.79 -9.56
CA VAL A 56 3.31 -3.56 -9.72
C VAL A 56 2.91 -3.33 -11.17
N ASP A 57 3.59 -4.00 -12.13
CA ASP A 57 3.30 -3.97 -13.57
C ASP A 57 3.32 -2.55 -14.16
N PHE A 58 4.32 -1.78 -13.79
CA PHE A 58 4.58 -0.46 -14.38
C PHE A 58 4.85 -0.55 -15.87
N SER A 59 4.53 0.52 -16.62
CA SER A 59 5.15 0.73 -17.93
C SER A 59 6.68 0.88 -17.73
N LYS A 60 7.46 0.56 -18.78
CA LYS A 60 8.92 0.72 -18.71
C LYS A 60 9.32 2.14 -18.30
N GLU A 61 8.64 3.14 -18.84
CA GLU A 61 8.90 4.55 -18.56
C GLU A 61 8.57 4.90 -17.09
N ASP A 62 7.43 4.44 -16.57
CA ASP A 62 7.01 4.70 -15.19
C ASP A 62 7.88 3.95 -14.19
N HIS A 63 8.33 2.73 -14.53
CA HIS A 63 9.28 1.97 -13.73
C HIS A 63 10.62 2.73 -13.58
N GLU A 64 11.18 3.25 -14.68
CA GLU A 64 12.41 4.05 -14.64
C GLU A 64 12.23 5.35 -13.84
N LYS A 65 11.07 6.00 -13.97
CA LYS A 65 10.74 7.19 -13.16
C LYS A 65 10.64 6.84 -11.68
N TRP A 66 9.96 5.74 -11.36
CA TRP A 66 9.78 5.29 -9.99
C TRP A 66 11.11 4.95 -9.33
N LEU A 67 11.97 4.20 -10.02
CA LEU A 67 13.33 3.90 -9.53
C LEU A 67 14.14 5.16 -9.23
N ARG A 68 14.06 6.20 -10.09
CA ARG A 68 14.75 7.48 -9.82
C ARG A 68 14.19 8.19 -8.59
N LEU A 69 12.88 8.12 -8.36
CA LEU A 69 12.23 8.75 -7.21
C LEU A 69 12.59 8.06 -5.90
N ILE A 70 12.53 6.74 -5.84
CA ILE A 70 12.86 5.98 -4.61
C ILE A 70 14.36 6.04 -4.27
N ASN A 71 15.23 6.31 -5.22
CA ASN A 71 16.67 6.54 -4.97
C ASN A 71 17.01 8.00 -4.58
N SER A 72 16.00 8.83 -4.28
CA SER A 72 16.22 10.18 -3.75
C SER A 72 16.79 10.10 -2.34
N LYS A 73 17.72 10.99 -2.01
CA LYS A 73 18.34 11.02 -0.67
C LYS A 73 17.38 11.43 0.44
N GLN A 74 16.40 12.28 0.11
CA GLN A 74 15.41 12.79 1.08
C GLN A 74 14.14 13.25 0.37
N GLY A 75 13.06 13.38 1.12
CA GLY A 75 11.79 13.91 0.65
C GLY A 75 10.64 12.94 0.92
N LEU A 76 9.43 13.36 0.61
CA LEU A 76 8.20 12.63 0.87
C LEU A 76 7.65 12.03 -0.44
N ILE A 77 7.44 10.73 -0.46
CA ILE A 77 6.77 9.99 -1.53
C ILE A 77 5.46 9.41 -0.99
N ILE A 78 4.35 9.71 -1.65
CA ILE A 78 3.03 9.25 -1.23
C ILE A 78 2.45 8.29 -2.27
N VAL A 79 1.95 7.16 -1.82
CA VAL A 79 1.14 6.25 -2.63
C VAL A 79 -0.31 6.34 -2.19
N THR A 80 -1.21 6.68 -3.11
CA THR A 80 -2.63 6.83 -2.81
C THR A 80 -3.52 5.91 -3.64
N GLY A 81 -4.73 5.70 -3.18
CA GLY A 81 -5.74 4.87 -3.83
C GLY A 81 -6.69 4.22 -2.83
N PRO A 82 -7.78 3.60 -3.29
CA PRO A 82 -8.72 2.92 -2.43
C PRO A 82 -8.08 1.74 -1.67
N THR A 83 -8.80 1.20 -0.70
CA THR A 83 -8.42 -0.04 -0.03
C THR A 83 -8.32 -1.17 -1.06
N GLY A 84 -7.29 -2.00 -0.95
CA GLY A 84 -7.04 -3.09 -1.89
C GLY A 84 -6.47 -2.67 -3.25
N SER A 85 -5.99 -1.43 -3.41
CA SER A 85 -5.34 -0.99 -4.66
C SER A 85 -3.87 -1.39 -4.79
N GLY A 86 -3.31 -2.12 -3.82
CA GLY A 86 -1.93 -2.59 -3.85
C GLY A 86 -0.90 -1.60 -3.30
N LYS A 87 -1.31 -0.55 -2.57
CA LYS A 87 -0.39 0.45 -1.99
C LYS A 87 0.71 -0.18 -1.14
N THR A 88 0.33 -1.06 -0.21
CA THR A 88 1.26 -1.76 0.68
C THR A 88 2.26 -2.58 -0.12
N THR A 89 1.81 -3.34 -1.12
CA THR A 89 2.68 -4.12 -2.00
C THR A 89 3.71 -3.24 -2.70
N THR A 90 3.27 -2.11 -3.29
CA THR A 90 4.17 -1.17 -3.98
C THR A 90 5.19 -0.56 -3.03
N LEU A 91 4.76 -0.15 -1.83
CA LEU A 91 5.67 0.41 -0.82
C LEU A 91 6.69 -0.64 -0.36
N TYR A 92 6.24 -1.84 -0.01
CA TYR A 92 7.14 -2.90 0.45
C TYR A 92 8.13 -3.33 -0.63
N SER A 93 7.69 -3.51 -1.89
CA SER A 93 8.60 -3.78 -3.01
C SER A 93 9.62 -2.66 -3.22
N SER A 94 9.21 -1.39 -3.03
CA SER A 94 10.12 -0.25 -3.14
C SER A 94 11.13 -0.22 -1.99
N LEU A 95 10.67 -0.44 -0.76
CA LEU A 95 11.52 -0.49 0.43
C LEU A 95 12.51 -1.66 0.38
N ASN A 96 12.09 -2.81 -0.14
CA ASN A 96 12.94 -3.99 -0.26
C ASN A 96 14.12 -3.75 -1.22
N ILE A 97 13.93 -2.96 -2.26
CA ILE A 97 15.03 -2.54 -3.16
C ILE A 97 16.03 -1.64 -2.43
N LEU A 98 15.56 -0.81 -1.50
CA LEU A 98 16.39 0.13 -0.75
C LEU A 98 17.08 -0.51 0.45
N ALA A 99 16.48 -1.56 1.02
CA ALA A 99 16.98 -2.22 2.22
C ALA A 99 18.24 -3.03 1.89
N THR A 100 19.38 -2.44 2.15
CA THR A 100 20.71 -3.08 2.13
C THR A 100 21.27 -3.15 3.55
N ASP A 101 22.36 -3.87 3.74
CA ASP A 101 23.03 -3.95 5.05
C ASP A 101 23.49 -2.57 5.59
N GLU A 102 23.56 -1.56 4.72
CA GLU A 102 24.00 -0.20 5.06
C GLU A 102 22.83 0.78 5.24
N VAL A 103 21.57 0.36 4.95
CA VAL A 103 20.39 1.24 4.94
C VAL A 103 19.40 0.83 6.04
N ASN A 104 19.21 1.72 7.00
CA ASN A 104 18.26 1.53 8.09
C ASN A 104 16.85 1.92 7.67
N VAL A 105 16.00 0.93 7.41
CA VAL A 105 14.59 1.10 7.06
C VAL A 105 13.72 0.93 8.30
N CYS A 106 13.02 2.00 8.70
CA CYS A 106 12.09 2.00 9.83
C CYS A 106 10.64 2.12 9.36
N THR A 107 9.75 1.28 9.85
CA THR A 107 8.32 1.34 9.51
C THR A 107 7.43 1.54 10.74
N ILE A 108 6.39 2.35 10.62
CA ILE A 108 5.30 2.46 11.60
C ILE A 108 3.97 2.19 10.93
N GLU A 109 3.21 1.21 11.43
CA GLU A 109 2.00 0.67 10.78
C GLU A 109 0.88 0.36 11.78
N ASP A 110 -0.37 0.32 11.29
CA ASP A 110 -1.55 0.02 12.10
C ASP A 110 -2.58 -0.85 11.33
N PRO A 111 -2.43 -2.18 11.39
CA PRO A 111 -1.31 -2.98 11.92
C PRO A 111 -0.22 -3.25 10.87
N ILE A 112 0.90 -3.85 11.26
CA ILE A 112 1.91 -4.38 10.32
C ILE A 112 1.24 -5.46 9.46
N GLU A 113 1.31 -5.33 8.14
CA GLU A 113 0.70 -6.28 7.21
C GLU A 113 1.65 -7.40 6.80
N ILE A 114 2.91 -7.09 6.51
CA ILE A 114 3.94 -8.03 6.08
C ILE A 114 5.17 -7.82 6.98
N PHE A 115 5.76 -8.90 7.47
CA PHE A 115 7.02 -8.81 8.20
C PHE A 115 8.19 -9.07 7.24
N MET A 116 9.13 -8.16 7.21
CA MET A 116 10.39 -8.27 6.48
C MET A 116 11.53 -8.18 7.50
N ASP A 117 12.40 -9.19 7.55
CA ASP A 117 13.49 -9.23 8.54
C ASP A 117 14.52 -8.09 8.34
N SER A 118 14.57 -7.53 7.14
CA SER A 118 15.42 -6.39 6.79
C SER A 118 14.88 -5.02 7.25
N PHE A 119 13.67 -4.95 7.84
CA PHE A 119 13.05 -3.68 8.29
C PHE A 119 12.90 -3.64 9.80
N ASN A 120 13.03 -2.46 10.37
CA ASN A 120 12.71 -2.18 11.76
C ASN A 120 11.23 -1.81 11.89
N HIS A 121 10.37 -2.82 12.05
CA HIS A 121 8.94 -2.64 12.13
C HIS A 121 8.46 -2.21 13.50
N VAL A 122 7.66 -1.16 13.55
CA VAL A 122 6.93 -0.72 14.74
C VAL A 122 5.43 -0.76 14.45
N GLN A 123 4.65 -1.27 15.38
CA GLN A 123 3.20 -1.25 15.31
C GLN A 123 2.63 -0.21 16.27
N VAL A 124 1.68 0.58 15.81
CA VAL A 124 0.90 1.52 16.64
C VAL A 124 0.27 0.78 17.83
N LYS A 125 0.41 1.36 19.03
CA LYS A 125 -0.21 0.89 20.28
C LYS A 125 -0.68 2.09 21.06
N GLN A 126 -1.97 2.38 20.99
CA GLN A 126 -2.56 3.56 21.62
C GLN A 126 -2.54 3.50 23.17
N ASP A 127 -2.63 2.29 23.73
CA ASP A 127 -2.60 2.03 25.17
C ASP A 127 -1.31 2.48 25.87
N VAL A 128 -0.20 2.52 25.11
CA VAL A 128 1.12 3.00 25.57
C VAL A 128 1.55 4.30 24.86
N ASN A 129 0.60 5.02 24.28
CA ASN A 129 0.86 6.27 23.54
C ASN A 129 1.87 6.17 22.39
N LEU A 130 2.02 4.97 21.81
CA LEU A 130 2.83 4.73 20.62
C LEU A 130 1.98 5.01 19.37
N THR A 131 1.85 6.30 19.04
CA THR A 131 1.13 6.80 17.85
C THR A 131 2.04 6.88 16.64
N PHE A 132 1.49 7.13 15.43
CA PHE A 132 2.28 7.41 14.24
C PHE A 132 3.26 8.56 14.48
N ALA A 133 2.77 9.71 14.95
CA ALA A 133 3.60 10.90 15.17
C ALA A 133 4.71 10.67 16.20
N ASN A 134 4.40 10.00 17.33
CA ASN A 134 5.40 9.72 18.36
C ASN A 134 6.47 8.72 17.88
N ALA A 135 6.08 7.72 17.10
CA ALA A 135 7.02 6.80 16.51
C ALA A 135 7.97 7.49 15.52
N ILE A 136 7.45 8.35 14.62
CA ILE A 136 8.28 9.13 13.67
C ILE A 136 9.30 9.97 14.44
N ARG A 137 8.87 10.73 15.46
CA ARG A 137 9.79 11.54 16.28
C ARG A 137 10.85 10.69 16.99
N THR A 138 10.51 9.43 17.31
CA THR A 138 11.45 8.50 17.93
C THR A 138 12.44 7.96 16.89
N PHE A 139 11.98 7.63 15.70
CA PHE A 139 12.86 7.18 14.60
C PHE A 139 13.97 8.17 14.29
N LEU A 140 13.67 9.49 14.29
CA LEU A 140 14.68 10.53 14.07
C LEU A 140 15.89 10.48 15.04
N ARG A 141 15.82 9.66 16.10
CA ARG A 141 16.91 9.41 17.04
C ARG A 141 17.48 7.99 16.96
N GLN A 142 17.04 7.23 15.96
CA GLN A 142 17.45 5.84 15.72
C GLN A 142 18.26 5.67 14.43
N ASP A 143 18.81 6.78 13.92
CA ASP A 143 19.62 6.85 12.71
C ASP A 143 18.94 6.16 11.49
N PRO A 144 17.71 6.57 11.14
CA PRO A 144 17.00 6.00 10.00
C PRO A 144 17.46 6.65 8.70
N ASP A 145 17.61 5.87 7.64
CA ASP A 145 17.80 6.38 6.27
C ASP A 145 16.46 6.53 5.57
N VAL A 146 15.60 5.54 5.76
CA VAL A 146 14.28 5.45 5.13
C VAL A 146 13.20 5.22 6.19
N ILE A 147 12.15 6.03 6.14
CA ILE A 147 11.01 5.90 7.06
C ILE A 147 9.75 5.60 6.25
N MET A 148 9.02 4.56 6.62
CA MET A 148 7.69 4.29 6.08
C MET A 148 6.62 4.53 7.14
N VAL A 149 5.71 5.46 6.86
CA VAL A 149 4.54 5.77 7.68
C VAL A 149 3.32 5.17 7.00
N GLY A 150 2.70 4.19 7.63
CA GLY A 150 1.60 3.42 7.04
C GLY A 150 0.54 4.30 6.38
N GLU A 151 0.11 5.35 7.05
CA GLU A 151 -0.80 6.36 6.48
C GLU A 151 -0.77 7.69 7.26
N ILE A 152 -1.18 8.77 6.58
CA ILE A 152 -1.41 10.09 7.18
C ILE A 152 -2.91 10.31 7.32
N ARG A 153 -3.41 10.27 8.58
CA ARG A 153 -4.84 10.47 8.90
C ARG A 153 -5.13 11.83 9.48
N ASP A 154 -4.17 12.44 10.16
CA ASP A 154 -4.31 13.65 10.96
C ASP A 154 -3.14 14.61 10.78
N HIS A 155 -3.32 15.83 11.30
CA HIS A 155 -2.33 16.90 11.23
C HIS A 155 -1.00 16.52 11.88
N GLU A 156 -1.04 15.91 13.07
CA GLU A 156 0.16 15.62 13.86
C GLU A 156 1.08 14.61 13.15
N THR A 157 0.48 13.55 12.57
CA THR A 157 1.19 12.57 11.74
C THR A 157 1.75 13.22 10.49
N GLY A 158 0.95 14.07 9.82
CA GLY A 158 1.37 14.78 8.61
C GLY A 158 2.54 15.72 8.87
N ASP A 159 2.48 16.52 9.93
CA ASP A 159 3.56 17.42 10.32
C ASP A 159 4.85 16.65 10.63
N ALA A 160 4.79 15.61 11.47
CA ALA A 160 5.95 14.76 11.78
C ALA A 160 6.55 14.12 10.52
N THR A 161 5.71 13.66 9.58
CA THR A 161 6.14 13.07 8.31
C THR A 161 6.88 14.08 7.43
N ILE A 162 6.35 15.30 7.32
CA ILE A 162 6.99 16.39 6.56
C ILE A 162 8.32 16.77 7.21
N GLN A 163 8.36 16.96 8.54
CA GLN A 163 9.59 17.32 9.25
C GLN A 163 10.68 16.26 9.03
N ALA A 164 10.35 14.97 9.12
CA ALA A 164 11.28 13.88 8.85
C ALA A 164 11.86 13.99 7.42
N SER A 165 11.01 14.27 6.43
CA SER A 165 11.42 14.39 5.02
C SER A 165 12.27 15.63 4.73
N LEU A 166 12.14 16.70 5.51
CA LEU A 166 12.95 17.92 5.38
C LEU A 166 14.29 17.82 6.12
N THR A 167 14.39 16.92 7.10
CA THR A 167 15.60 16.74 7.92
C THR A 167 16.55 15.65 7.40
N GLY A 168 16.45 15.29 6.13
CA GLY A 168 17.44 14.43 5.47
C GLY A 168 16.98 12.99 5.19
N HIS A 169 15.73 12.63 5.52
CA HIS A 169 15.25 11.26 5.39
C HIS A 169 14.36 11.08 4.15
N LEU A 170 14.43 9.92 3.53
CA LEU A 170 13.46 9.51 2.53
C LEU A 170 12.23 8.92 3.23
N VAL A 171 11.08 9.57 3.05
CA VAL A 171 9.85 9.18 3.75
C VAL A 171 8.82 8.69 2.77
N PHE A 172 8.27 7.51 3.03
CA PHE A 172 7.14 6.94 2.30
C PHE A 172 5.88 6.98 3.16
N SER A 173 4.75 7.28 2.53
CA SER A 173 3.46 7.19 3.23
C SER A 173 2.31 6.89 2.29
N THR A 174 1.12 6.66 2.85
CA THR A 174 -0.12 6.50 2.08
C THR A 174 -1.17 7.52 2.46
N LEU A 175 -2.05 7.76 1.50
CA LEU A 175 -3.31 8.47 1.68
C LEU A 175 -4.46 7.64 1.07
N HIS A 176 -5.67 7.89 1.54
CA HIS A 176 -6.90 7.32 0.97
C HIS A 176 -7.64 8.37 0.14
N THR A 177 -7.05 8.80 -0.98
CA THR A 177 -7.66 9.74 -1.92
C THR A 177 -7.82 9.11 -3.30
N ASN A 178 -8.73 9.66 -4.11
CA ASN A 178 -9.08 9.09 -5.41
C ASN A 178 -8.11 9.46 -6.54
N GLY A 179 -7.08 10.26 -6.27
CA GLY A 179 -6.10 10.68 -7.27
C GLY A 179 -4.97 11.48 -6.66
N ALA A 180 -3.90 11.70 -7.43
CA ALA A 180 -2.71 12.40 -6.97
C ALA A 180 -2.99 13.87 -6.60
N LEU A 181 -3.76 14.59 -7.40
CA LEU A 181 -4.13 15.98 -7.11
C LEU A 181 -5.00 16.09 -5.85
N ALA A 182 -5.95 15.16 -5.67
CA ALA A 182 -6.79 15.11 -4.47
C ALA A 182 -5.95 14.84 -3.19
N SER A 183 -4.79 14.22 -3.33
CA SER A 183 -3.88 14.02 -2.19
C SER A 183 -3.26 15.32 -1.70
N ILE A 184 -2.91 16.23 -2.60
CA ILE A 184 -2.40 17.57 -2.22
C ILE A 184 -3.47 18.33 -1.46
N GLN A 185 -4.71 18.33 -1.99
CA GLN A 185 -5.82 18.99 -1.31
C GLN A 185 -6.05 18.37 0.08
N ARG A 186 -5.98 17.04 0.20
CA ARG A 186 -6.14 16.35 1.48
C ARG A 186 -5.09 16.76 2.51
N LEU A 187 -3.82 16.93 2.10
CA LEU A 187 -2.77 17.42 3.00
C LEU A 187 -3.06 18.84 3.47
N ILE A 188 -3.56 19.71 2.58
CA ILE A 188 -3.96 21.08 2.93
C ILE A 188 -5.16 21.06 3.91
N ASP A 189 -6.15 20.21 3.65
CA ASP A 189 -7.34 20.06 4.52
C ASP A 189 -6.98 19.52 5.91
N LEU A 190 -5.89 18.77 6.03
CA LEU A 190 -5.33 18.36 7.33
C LEU A 190 -4.63 19.53 8.04
N GLY A 191 -4.57 20.72 7.46
CA GLY A 191 -3.96 21.91 8.04
C GLY A 191 -2.44 22.03 7.81
N LEU A 192 -1.87 21.20 6.91
CA LEU A 192 -0.44 21.26 6.62
C LEU A 192 -0.13 22.49 5.74
N PRO A 193 0.86 23.30 6.08
CA PRO A 193 1.22 24.48 5.30
C PRO A 193 1.68 24.15 3.89
N THR A 194 1.16 24.85 2.89
CA THR A 194 1.45 24.57 1.47
C THR A 194 2.93 24.70 1.12
N PHE A 195 3.65 25.61 1.76
CA PHE A 195 5.09 25.77 1.54
C PHE A 195 5.89 24.56 2.05
N LEU A 196 5.46 23.92 3.16
CA LEU A 196 6.09 22.70 3.67
C LEU A 196 5.78 21.52 2.76
N ILE A 197 4.53 21.39 2.30
CA ILE A 197 4.15 20.35 1.31
C ILE A 197 5.01 20.49 0.06
N ASN A 198 5.13 21.70 -0.50
CA ASN A 198 5.91 21.95 -1.72
C ASN A 198 7.41 21.64 -1.54
N SER A 199 7.96 21.92 -0.37
CA SER A 199 9.39 21.71 -0.09
C SER A 199 9.74 20.25 0.18
N SER A 200 8.79 19.47 0.71
CA SER A 200 9.00 18.08 1.12
C SER A 200 8.61 17.06 0.06
N LEU A 201 7.50 17.31 -0.64
CA LEU A 201 6.87 16.35 -1.53
C LEU A 201 7.68 16.13 -2.82
N LYS A 202 8.11 14.89 -3.07
CA LYS A 202 8.82 14.47 -4.29
C LYS A 202 7.87 13.89 -5.32
N ALA A 203 6.94 13.03 -4.87
CA ALA A 203 6.00 12.38 -5.76
C ALA A 203 4.71 11.97 -5.05
N ILE A 204 3.64 11.92 -5.83
CA ILE A 204 2.40 11.22 -5.45
C ILE A 204 2.07 10.25 -6.57
N MET A 205 1.93 8.99 -6.23
CA MET A 205 1.46 7.95 -7.13
C MET A 205 0.04 7.53 -6.76
N ALA A 206 -0.90 7.68 -7.68
CA ALA A 206 -2.25 7.16 -7.52
C ALA A 206 -2.36 5.79 -8.17
N GLN A 207 -2.82 4.79 -7.42
CA GLN A 207 -2.83 3.40 -7.83
C GLN A 207 -4.22 2.78 -7.78
N ARG A 208 -4.54 1.98 -8.79
CA ARG A 208 -5.74 1.15 -8.84
C ARG A 208 -5.42 -0.19 -9.47
N LEU A 209 -6.02 -1.25 -8.96
CA LEU A 209 -5.93 -2.57 -9.60
C LEU A 209 -7.03 -2.71 -10.64
N VAL A 210 -6.64 -3.22 -11.80
CA VAL A 210 -7.54 -3.62 -12.88
C VAL A 210 -7.38 -5.12 -13.13
N ARG A 211 -8.45 -5.79 -13.57
CA ARG A 211 -8.35 -7.19 -13.96
C ARG A 211 -7.60 -7.32 -15.29
N LYS A 212 -6.62 -8.20 -15.34
CA LYS A 212 -5.96 -8.60 -16.59
C LYS A 212 -6.71 -9.75 -17.23
N LEU A 213 -6.76 -9.75 -18.55
CA LEU A 213 -7.29 -10.88 -19.29
C LEU A 213 -6.35 -12.09 -19.19
N CYS A 214 -6.93 -13.26 -19.06
CA CYS A 214 -6.17 -14.51 -19.03
C CYS A 214 -5.36 -14.68 -20.33
N PRO A 215 -4.03 -14.86 -20.25
CA PRO A 215 -3.20 -15.01 -21.44
C PRO A 215 -3.54 -16.25 -22.27
N HIS A 216 -4.09 -17.29 -21.63
CA HIS A 216 -4.39 -18.56 -22.29
C HIS A 216 -5.72 -18.58 -23.05
N CYS A 217 -6.70 -17.77 -22.66
CA CYS A 217 -8.03 -17.82 -23.25
C CYS A 217 -8.57 -16.50 -23.77
N LYS A 218 -7.84 -15.39 -23.65
CA LYS A 218 -8.26 -14.12 -24.25
C LYS A 218 -8.40 -14.26 -25.76
N THR A 219 -9.51 -13.80 -26.31
CA THR A 219 -9.79 -13.84 -27.75
C THR A 219 -9.81 -12.45 -28.35
N LYS A 220 -9.37 -12.35 -29.59
CA LYS A 220 -9.45 -11.11 -30.36
C LYS A 220 -10.87 -10.87 -30.85
N ILE A 221 -11.32 -9.64 -30.75
CA ILE A 221 -12.58 -9.18 -31.34
C ILE A 221 -12.37 -7.84 -32.04
N GLU A 222 -13.20 -7.53 -33.01
CA GLU A 222 -13.25 -6.17 -33.55
C GLU A 222 -13.66 -5.18 -32.44
N THR A 223 -13.05 -4.00 -32.48
CA THR A 223 -13.35 -2.98 -31.48
C THR A 223 -14.80 -2.50 -31.59
N PRO A 224 -15.63 -2.64 -30.52
CA PRO A 224 -17.01 -2.18 -30.54
C PRO A 224 -17.06 -0.65 -30.65
N LYS A 225 -17.43 -0.14 -31.81
CA LYS A 225 -17.41 1.31 -32.13
C LYS A 225 -18.20 2.14 -31.13
N GLU A 226 -19.39 1.68 -30.71
CA GLU A 226 -20.23 2.39 -29.77
C GLU A 226 -19.59 2.57 -28.41
N LYS A 227 -18.96 1.50 -27.86
CA LYS A 227 -18.27 1.56 -26.58
C LYS A 227 -16.98 2.38 -26.64
N TRP A 228 -16.31 2.35 -27.80
CA TRP A 228 -15.10 3.14 -27.99
C TRP A 228 -15.37 4.64 -28.10
N GLN A 229 -16.49 5.01 -28.73
CA GLN A 229 -16.87 6.41 -28.88
C GLN A 229 -16.95 7.13 -27.52
N VAL A 230 -17.45 6.46 -26.50
CA VAL A 230 -17.53 7.00 -25.12
C VAL A 230 -16.14 7.23 -24.53
N LEU A 231 -15.15 6.38 -24.87
CA LEU A 231 -13.79 6.46 -24.34
C LEU A 231 -12.90 7.42 -25.15
N LYS A 232 -13.21 7.63 -26.41
CA LYS A 232 -12.38 8.41 -27.35
C LYS A 232 -12.18 9.86 -26.89
N ASP A 233 -13.25 10.47 -26.38
CA ASP A 233 -13.23 11.87 -25.97
C ASP A 233 -12.39 12.07 -24.70
N ASP A 234 -12.42 11.09 -23.80
CA ASP A 234 -11.66 11.11 -22.54
C ASP A 234 -10.18 10.75 -22.73
N LEU A 235 -9.89 9.73 -23.53
CA LEU A 235 -8.56 9.17 -23.64
C LEU A 235 -7.70 9.81 -24.75
N LYS A 236 -8.31 10.50 -25.72
CA LYS A 236 -7.64 11.10 -26.89
C LYS A 236 -6.75 10.11 -27.66
N ILE A 237 -7.16 8.83 -27.71
CA ILE A 237 -6.41 7.74 -28.35
C ILE A 237 -7.16 7.33 -29.61
N GLU A 238 -6.41 6.97 -30.65
CA GLU A 238 -7.00 6.37 -31.86
C GLU A 238 -7.62 5.01 -31.54
N MET A 239 -8.76 4.72 -32.18
CA MET A 239 -9.46 3.45 -32.00
C MET A 239 -8.63 2.31 -32.59
N PRO A 240 -8.21 1.32 -31.78
CA PRO A 240 -7.55 0.13 -32.32
C PRO A 240 -8.53 -0.68 -33.16
N LYS A 241 -8.03 -1.35 -34.20
CA LYS A 241 -8.86 -2.22 -35.03
C LYS A 241 -9.39 -3.43 -34.27
N GLU A 242 -8.57 -3.98 -33.42
CA GLU A 242 -8.85 -5.19 -32.64
C GLU A 242 -8.55 -4.95 -31.15
N ILE A 243 -9.35 -5.54 -30.30
CA ILE A 243 -9.11 -5.63 -28.86
C ILE A 243 -9.25 -7.07 -28.40
N TYR A 244 -8.89 -7.35 -27.15
CA TYR A 244 -9.10 -8.66 -26.55
C TYR A 244 -10.29 -8.65 -25.59
N THR A 245 -10.98 -9.80 -25.53
CA THR A 245 -12.07 -10.04 -24.57
C THR A 245 -11.83 -11.30 -23.75
N ALA A 246 -12.44 -11.37 -22.58
CA ALA A 246 -12.43 -12.54 -21.71
C ALA A 246 -13.24 -13.67 -22.36
N CYS A 247 -12.73 -14.91 -22.26
CA CYS A 247 -13.43 -16.10 -22.71
C CYS A 247 -13.74 -17.04 -21.53
N GLY A 248 -12.72 -17.40 -20.74
CA GLY A 248 -12.78 -18.40 -19.70
C GLY A 248 -12.12 -19.73 -20.11
N CYS A 249 -11.31 -20.30 -19.21
CA CYS A 249 -10.70 -21.61 -19.35
C CYS A 249 -10.39 -22.20 -17.96
N ASN A 250 -9.90 -23.44 -17.94
CA ASN A 250 -9.56 -24.11 -16.70
C ASN A 250 -8.45 -23.38 -15.92
N GLU A 251 -7.44 -22.81 -16.60
CA GLU A 251 -6.35 -22.07 -15.97
C GLU A 251 -6.84 -20.84 -15.19
N CYS A 252 -7.78 -20.10 -15.74
CA CYS A 252 -8.37 -18.94 -15.06
C CYS A 252 -9.65 -19.28 -14.29
N LYS A 253 -9.97 -20.55 -14.08
CA LYS A 253 -11.20 -21.02 -13.41
C LYS A 253 -12.46 -20.36 -13.98
N GLN A 254 -12.55 -20.29 -15.31
CA GLN A 254 -13.64 -19.71 -16.09
C GLN A 254 -13.88 -18.21 -15.89
N THR A 255 -12.91 -17.47 -15.32
CA THR A 255 -13.05 -16.02 -15.10
C THR A 255 -12.62 -15.18 -16.32
N GLY A 256 -11.83 -15.72 -17.25
CA GLY A 256 -11.31 -15.00 -18.41
C GLY A 256 -10.27 -13.93 -18.05
#